data_192e661067fa408fae576f235911b957
#
_entry.id   192e661067fa408fae576f235911b957
#
_cell.length_a   1.000
_cell.length_b   1.000
_cell.length_c   1.000
_cell.angle_alpha   90.00
_cell.angle_beta   90.00
_cell.angle_gamma   90.00
#
_symmetry.space_group_name_H-M   'P 1'
#
loop_
_entity.id
_entity.type
_entity.pdbx_description
1 polymer ?
#
loop_
_entity_poly.entity_id
_entity_poly.type
_entity_poly.pdbx_seq_one_letter_code
_entity_poly.pdbx_strand_id
1 'polypeptide(L)'
;MKNLDREKVCRILNTIIEYEMAGVVRYAHSSLMVIGPYRQPIVQFLQEQATESLQHALEAGELITGLDGHPSQKIAEIEESNDHSVAQILAESLDHERHAVSLYQSLLDEVSDASVMLEEYARGKISAEEQHALEVKKMLKDYSPALQV
;
A
#
# COMPACT_ATOMS: atom_id res chain seq x y z
N MET A 1 29.36 -4.96 -6.40
CA MET A 1 27.88 -4.98 -6.56
C MET A 1 27.46 -6.40 -6.91
N LYS A 2 26.41 -6.88 -6.27
CA LYS A 2 25.86 -8.21 -6.54
C LYS A 2 25.16 -8.25 -7.89
N ASN A 3 25.04 -9.44 -8.47
CA ASN A 3 24.18 -9.65 -9.61
C ASN A 3 22.72 -9.59 -9.20
N LEU A 4 21.91 -8.93 -9.99
CA LEU A 4 20.48 -8.83 -9.74
C LEU A 4 19.77 -10.13 -10.15
N ASP A 5 19.00 -10.70 -9.24
CA ASP A 5 18.13 -11.84 -9.54
C ASP A 5 16.80 -11.32 -10.09
N ARG A 6 16.71 -11.18 -11.42
CA ARG A 6 15.55 -10.59 -12.09
C ARG A 6 14.26 -11.35 -11.83
N GLU A 7 14.31 -12.68 -11.82
CA GLU A 7 13.11 -13.49 -11.59
C GLU A 7 12.55 -13.26 -10.19
N LYS A 8 13.43 -13.25 -9.20
CA LYS A 8 13.03 -13.04 -7.81
C LYS A 8 12.50 -11.63 -7.59
N VAL A 9 13.18 -10.63 -8.15
CA VAL A 9 12.73 -9.23 -8.08
C VAL A 9 11.35 -9.08 -8.72
N CYS A 10 11.14 -9.68 -9.89
CA CYS A 10 9.83 -9.63 -10.55
C CYS A 10 8.74 -10.32 -9.74
N ARG A 11 9.04 -11.42 -9.05
CA ARG A 11 8.05 -12.06 -8.16
C ARG A 11 7.65 -11.13 -7.02
N ILE A 12 8.63 -10.46 -6.40
CA ILE A 12 8.35 -9.51 -5.32
C ILE A 12 7.53 -8.33 -5.83
N LEU A 13 7.91 -7.76 -6.98
CA LEU A 13 7.18 -6.65 -7.59
C LEU A 13 5.75 -7.05 -7.98
N ASN A 14 5.55 -8.29 -8.44
CA ASN A 14 4.20 -8.78 -8.72
C ASN A 14 3.35 -8.93 -7.47
N THR A 15 3.95 -9.37 -6.36
CA THR A 15 3.26 -9.37 -5.06
C THR A 15 2.84 -7.95 -4.68
N ILE A 16 3.71 -6.98 -4.91
CA ILE A 16 3.42 -5.56 -4.66
C ILE A 16 2.25 -5.08 -5.54
N ILE A 17 2.27 -5.38 -6.84
CA ILE A 17 1.16 -5.02 -7.74
C ILE A 17 -0.16 -5.57 -7.22
N GLU A 18 -0.18 -6.85 -6.88
CA GLU A 18 -1.40 -7.52 -6.41
C GLU A 18 -1.93 -6.88 -5.14
N TYR A 19 -1.03 -6.52 -4.23
CA TYR A 19 -1.40 -5.87 -2.98
C TYR A 19 -1.88 -4.43 -3.20
N GLU A 20 -1.17 -3.66 -4.03
CA GLU A 20 -1.57 -2.29 -4.35
C GLU A 20 -2.90 -2.24 -5.08
N MET A 21 -3.17 -3.18 -6.00
CA MET A 21 -4.49 -3.28 -6.64
C MET A 21 -5.59 -3.63 -5.65
N ALA A 22 -5.32 -4.48 -4.67
CA ALA A 22 -6.24 -4.72 -3.56
C ALA A 22 -6.47 -3.43 -2.77
N GLY A 23 -5.44 -2.60 -2.61
CA GLY A 23 -5.55 -1.28 -1.98
C GLY A 23 -6.52 -0.35 -2.73
N VAL A 24 -6.47 -0.34 -4.06
CA VAL A 24 -7.41 0.45 -4.87
C VAL A 24 -8.85 0.07 -4.53
N VAL A 25 -9.15 -1.23 -4.54
CA VAL A 25 -10.50 -1.73 -4.25
C VAL A 25 -10.89 -1.44 -2.80
N ARG A 26 -9.99 -1.73 -1.85
CA ARG A 26 -10.24 -1.53 -0.42
C ARG A 26 -10.55 -0.06 -0.10
N TYR A 27 -9.71 0.87 -0.56
CA TYR A 27 -9.90 2.29 -0.28
C TYR A 27 -11.13 2.85 -0.99
N ALA A 28 -11.38 2.45 -2.24
CA ALA A 28 -12.58 2.85 -2.96
C ALA A 28 -13.84 2.37 -2.23
N HIS A 29 -13.87 1.10 -1.83
CA HIS A 29 -14.99 0.52 -1.08
C HIS A 29 -15.21 1.26 0.24
N SER A 30 -14.14 1.43 1.02
CA SER A 30 -14.23 2.11 2.32
C SER A 30 -14.74 3.54 2.19
N SER A 31 -14.34 4.25 1.12
CA SER A 31 -14.81 5.62 0.89
C SER A 31 -16.33 5.69 0.71
N LEU A 32 -16.92 4.65 0.11
CA LEU A 32 -18.36 4.58 -0.11
C LEU A 32 -19.14 4.29 1.18
N MET A 33 -18.48 3.69 2.18
CA MET A 33 -19.13 3.26 3.42
C MET A 33 -19.10 4.30 4.53
N VAL A 34 -18.31 5.37 4.38
CA VAL A 34 -18.21 6.41 5.41
C VAL A 34 -19.51 7.20 5.52
N ILE A 35 -20.04 7.30 6.74
CA ILE A 35 -21.22 8.11 7.04
C ILE A 35 -20.92 8.97 8.27
N GLY A 36 -21.70 10.01 8.47
CA GLY A 36 -21.58 10.87 9.66
C GLY A 36 -21.02 12.25 9.35
N PRO A 37 -20.85 13.09 10.39
CA PRO A 37 -20.56 14.50 10.23
C PRO A 37 -19.18 14.80 9.60
N TYR A 38 -18.22 13.89 9.71
CA TYR A 38 -16.88 14.08 9.17
C TYR A 38 -16.67 13.34 7.85
N ARG A 39 -17.75 12.97 7.17
CA ARG A 39 -17.69 12.14 5.97
C ARG A 39 -16.81 12.75 4.87
N GLN A 40 -17.00 14.02 4.54
CA GLN A 40 -16.34 14.61 3.37
C GLN A 40 -14.81 14.54 3.42
N PRO A 41 -14.12 14.99 4.48
CA PRO A 41 -12.66 14.89 4.52
C PRO A 41 -12.16 13.45 4.58
N ILE A 42 -12.88 12.53 5.23
CA ILE A 42 -12.47 11.12 5.29
C ILE A 42 -12.63 10.47 3.91
N VAL A 43 -13.73 10.72 3.21
CA VAL A 43 -13.94 10.22 1.84
C VAL A 43 -12.83 10.71 0.91
N GLN A 44 -12.52 12.01 0.98
CA GLN A 44 -11.45 12.57 0.16
C GLN A 44 -10.12 11.89 0.43
N PHE A 45 -9.77 11.71 1.71
CA PHE A 45 -8.55 11.02 2.10
C PHE A 45 -8.50 9.60 1.51
N LEU A 46 -9.58 8.83 1.67
CA LEU A 46 -9.63 7.44 1.19
C LEU A 46 -9.55 7.35 -0.34
N GLN A 47 -10.20 8.27 -1.05
CA GLN A 47 -10.14 8.30 -2.52
C GLN A 47 -8.76 8.68 -3.02
N GLU A 48 -8.06 9.58 -2.33
CA GLU A 48 -6.68 9.92 -2.63
C GLU A 48 -5.76 8.70 -2.43
N GLN A 49 -6.00 7.92 -1.37
CA GLN A 49 -5.25 6.68 -1.14
C GLN A 49 -5.51 5.64 -2.23
N ALA A 50 -6.75 5.53 -2.73
CA ALA A 50 -7.06 4.63 -3.84
C ALA A 50 -6.28 5.03 -5.10
N THR A 51 -6.25 6.31 -5.42
CA THR A 51 -5.50 6.84 -6.57
C THR A 51 -4.01 6.58 -6.42
N GLU A 52 -3.46 6.78 -5.24
CA GLU A 52 -2.05 6.55 -4.96
C GLU A 52 -1.68 5.07 -5.06
N SER A 53 -2.54 4.17 -4.55
CA SER A 53 -2.33 2.72 -4.70
C SER A 53 -2.28 2.30 -6.16
N LEU A 54 -3.15 2.86 -7.01
CA LEU A 54 -3.11 2.61 -8.44
C LEU A 54 -1.78 3.08 -9.05
N GLN A 55 -1.34 4.28 -8.68
CA GLN A 55 -0.06 4.82 -9.17
C GLN A 55 1.11 3.92 -8.76
N HIS A 56 1.11 3.43 -7.51
CA HIS A 56 2.14 2.50 -7.04
C HIS A 56 2.14 1.19 -7.83
N ALA A 57 0.95 0.66 -8.15
CA ALA A 57 0.84 -0.55 -8.96
C ALA A 57 1.41 -0.33 -10.36
N LEU A 58 1.12 0.81 -10.97
CA LEU A 58 1.64 1.15 -12.31
C LEU A 58 3.17 1.30 -12.30
N GLU A 59 3.73 1.93 -11.29
CA GLU A 59 5.17 2.08 -11.15
C GLU A 59 5.87 0.73 -11.01
N ALA A 60 5.32 -0.16 -10.18
CA ALA A 60 5.85 -1.52 -10.03
C ALA A 60 5.78 -2.28 -11.36
N GLY A 61 4.66 -2.13 -12.09
CA GLY A 61 4.47 -2.76 -13.39
C GLY A 61 5.49 -2.29 -14.43
N GLU A 62 5.80 -1.00 -14.46
CA GLU A 62 6.81 -0.46 -15.37
C GLU A 62 8.20 -1.05 -15.07
N LEU A 63 8.53 -1.24 -13.79
CA LEU A 63 9.79 -1.88 -13.42
C LEU A 63 9.84 -3.35 -13.85
N ILE A 64 8.73 -4.08 -13.72
CA ILE A 64 8.66 -5.48 -14.13
C ILE A 64 8.91 -5.61 -15.63
N THR A 65 8.22 -4.82 -16.46
CA THR A 65 8.43 -4.86 -17.91
C THR A 65 9.83 -4.39 -18.29
N GLY A 66 10.38 -3.43 -17.56
CA GLY A 66 11.78 -3.01 -17.75
C GLY A 66 12.79 -4.10 -17.42
N LEU A 67 12.42 -5.06 -16.57
CA LEU A 67 13.23 -6.23 -16.24
C LEU A 67 12.87 -7.46 -17.07
N ASP A 68 12.14 -7.30 -18.15
CA ASP A 68 11.68 -8.34 -19.07
C ASP A 68 10.71 -9.34 -18.42
N GLY A 69 10.04 -8.93 -17.36
CA GLY A 69 9.02 -9.73 -16.68
C GLY A 69 7.61 -9.42 -17.19
N HIS A 70 6.64 -10.12 -16.64
CA HIS A 70 5.22 -9.98 -16.98
C HIS A 70 4.41 -9.55 -15.76
N PRO A 71 3.77 -8.36 -15.80
CA PRO A 71 2.97 -7.89 -14.66
C PRO A 71 1.75 -8.78 -14.40
N SER A 72 1.48 -9.03 -13.14
CA SER A 72 0.32 -9.81 -12.70
C SER A 72 -0.99 -9.06 -12.98
N GLN A 73 -2.05 -9.81 -13.28
CA GLN A 73 -3.42 -9.28 -13.37
C GLN A 73 -4.26 -9.68 -12.15
N LYS A 74 -3.65 -10.34 -11.18
CA LYS A 74 -4.35 -10.78 -9.96
C LYS A 74 -4.43 -9.64 -8.96
N ILE A 75 -5.40 -9.75 -8.06
CA ILE A 75 -5.58 -8.86 -6.92
C ILE A 75 -5.38 -9.70 -5.66
N ALA A 76 -4.63 -9.18 -4.70
CA ALA A 76 -4.45 -9.87 -3.43
C ALA A 76 -5.80 -10.00 -2.71
N GLU A 77 -5.93 -11.03 -1.88
CA GLU A 77 -7.16 -11.28 -1.12
C GLU A 77 -7.48 -10.09 -0.21
N ILE A 78 -8.76 -9.67 -0.23
CA ILE A 78 -9.26 -8.59 0.60
C ILE A 78 -10.17 -9.21 1.65
N GLU A 79 -9.80 -9.05 2.93
CA GLU A 79 -10.67 -9.45 4.02
C GLU A 79 -11.75 -8.40 4.19
N GLU A 80 -13.02 -8.82 4.17
CA GLU A 80 -14.13 -7.94 4.45
C GLU A 80 -14.52 -8.04 5.92
N SER A 81 -14.49 -6.90 6.62
CA SER A 81 -15.18 -6.78 7.90
C SER A 81 -16.52 -6.11 7.64
N ASN A 82 -17.52 -6.43 8.44
CA ASN A 82 -18.83 -5.78 8.35
C ASN A 82 -18.94 -4.57 9.27
N ASP A 83 -17.83 -4.13 9.84
CA ASP A 83 -17.75 -2.93 10.67
C ASP A 83 -17.24 -1.77 9.81
N HIS A 84 -18.13 -0.84 9.49
CA HIS A 84 -17.83 0.31 8.65
C HIS A 84 -17.79 1.62 9.43
N SER A 85 -17.54 1.54 10.74
CA SER A 85 -17.27 2.75 11.53
C SER A 85 -16.01 3.43 11.00
N VAL A 86 -15.93 4.75 11.12
CA VAL A 86 -14.74 5.50 10.67
C VAL A 86 -13.50 5.01 11.41
N ALA A 87 -13.61 4.76 12.71
CA ALA A 87 -12.49 4.23 13.50
C ALA A 87 -11.99 2.89 12.96
N GLN A 88 -12.90 1.97 12.62
CA GLN A 88 -12.52 0.67 12.07
C GLN A 88 -11.92 0.79 10.67
N ILE A 89 -12.50 1.63 9.81
CA ILE A 89 -11.96 1.91 8.48
C ILE A 89 -10.53 2.44 8.57
N LEU A 90 -10.28 3.39 9.47
CA LEU A 90 -8.94 3.95 9.66
C LEU A 90 -7.96 2.92 10.24
N ALA A 91 -8.42 2.07 11.17
CA ALA A 91 -7.58 1.00 11.72
C ALA A 91 -7.16 -0.01 10.64
N GLU A 92 -8.09 -0.40 9.77
CA GLU A 92 -7.81 -1.28 8.64
C GLU A 92 -6.87 -0.62 7.63
N SER A 93 -7.02 0.69 7.42
CA SER A 93 -6.11 1.47 6.59
C SER A 93 -4.69 1.45 7.14
N LEU A 94 -4.53 1.60 8.46
CA LEU A 94 -3.23 1.54 9.11
C LEU A 94 -2.57 0.17 8.92
N ASP A 95 -3.33 -0.90 9.09
CA ASP A 95 -2.82 -2.27 8.86
C ASP A 95 -2.40 -2.47 7.42
N HIS A 96 -3.17 -1.94 6.47
CA HIS A 96 -2.86 -2.01 5.05
C HIS A 96 -1.52 -1.32 4.75
N GLU A 97 -1.30 -0.11 5.27
CA GLU A 97 -0.07 0.64 5.05
C GLU A 97 1.15 -0.06 5.67
N ARG A 98 0.99 -0.64 6.86
CA ARG A 98 2.07 -1.39 7.54
C ARG A 98 2.46 -2.64 6.75
N HIS A 99 1.48 -3.33 6.18
CA HIS A 99 1.77 -4.50 5.35
C HIS A 99 2.48 -4.09 4.04
N ALA A 100 2.05 -2.98 3.43
CA ALA A 100 2.72 -2.44 2.25
C ALA A 100 4.20 -2.16 2.53
N VAL A 101 4.52 -1.54 3.68
CA VAL A 101 5.91 -1.32 4.10
C VAL A 101 6.69 -2.63 4.11
N SER A 102 6.10 -3.72 4.64
CA SER A 102 6.78 -5.01 4.71
C SER A 102 7.10 -5.57 3.32
N LEU A 103 6.23 -5.35 2.33
CA LEU A 103 6.47 -5.81 0.96
C LEU A 103 7.59 -5.03 0.29
N TYR A 104 7.60 -3.71 0.44
CA TYR A 104 8.69 -2.89 -0.10
C TYR A 104 10.00 -3.15 0.63
N GLN A 105 9.95 -3.47 1.93
CA GLN A 105 11.14 -3.88 2.67
C GLN A 105 11.72 -5.19 2.12
N SER A 106 10.87 -6.14 1.75
CA SER A 106 11.31 -7.38 1.10
C SER A 106 12.03 -7.09 -0.22
N LEU A 107 11.52 -6.12 -0.99
CA LEU A 107 12.18 -5.69 -2.22
C LEU A 107 13.53 -5.06 -1.91
N LEU A 108 13.59 -4.15 -0.95
CA LEU A 108 14.83 -3.49 -0.55
C LEU A 108 15.90 -4.50 -0.15
N ASP A 109 15.52 -5.48 0.67
CA ASP A 109 16.45 -6.53 1.11
C ASP A 109 16.99 -7.32 -0.07
N GLU A 110 16.16 -7.59 -1.08
CA GLU A 110 16.58 -8.35 -2.25
C GLU A 110 17.53 -7.57 -3.17
N VAL A 111 17.28 -6.26 -3.34
CA VAL A 111 18.02 -5.45 -4.33
C VAL A 111 19.21 -4.70 -3.74
N SER A 112 19.44 -4.78 -2.42
CA SER A 112 20.56 -4.11 -1.75
C SER A 112 21.88 -4.57 -2.34
N ASP A 113 22.73 -3.62 -2.71
CA ASP A 113 24.03 -3.82 -3.37
C ASP A 113 23.91 -4.45 -4.76
N ALA A 114 22.72 -4.57 -5.32
CA ALA A 114 22.52 -5.11 -6.67
C ALA A 114 22.03 -4.05 -7.66
N SER A 115 21.20 -3.11 -7.23
CA SER A 115 20.67 -2.04 -8.07
C SER A 115 20.35 -0.81 -7.26
N VAL A 116 21.09 0.27 -7.48
CA VAL A 116 20.83 1.55 -6.80
C VAL A 116 19.45 2.09 -7.16
N MET A 117 19.04 1.98 -8.42
CA MET A 117 17.73 2.44 -8.87
C MET A 117 16.61 1.74 -8.09
N LEU A 118 16.69 0.42 -7.96
CA LEU A 118 15.66 -0.34 -7.24
C LEU A 118 15.72 -0.11 -5.74
N GLU A 119 16.91 0.08 -5.17
CA GLU A 119 17.05 0.47 -3.77
C GLU A 119 16.35 1.81 -3.49
N GLU A 120 16.61 2.82 -4.31
CA GLU A 120 15.99 4.13 -4.14
C GLU A 120 14.48 4.09 -4.36
N TYR A 121 14.02 3.30 -5.32
CA TYR A 121 12.60 3.06 -5.50
C TYR A 121 11.98 2.47 -4.23
N ALA A 122 12.56 1.40 -3.70
CA ALA A 122 12.04 0.73 -2.51
C ALA A 122 12.07 1.67 -1.28
N ARG A 123 13.19 2.37 -1.06
CA ARG A 123 13.31 3.33 0.06
C ARG A 123 12.27 4.43 -0.03
N GLY A 124 12.05 4.97 -1.23
CA GLY A 124 11.06 6.01 -1.44
C GLY A 124 9.64 5.55 -1.11
N LYS A 125 9.29 4.32 -1.50
CA LYS A 125 7.98 3.75 -1.18
C LYS A 125 7.83 3.48 0.31
N ILE A 126 8.84 2.94 0.97
CA ILE A 126 8.83 2.73 2.42
C ILE A 126 8.59 4.07 3.14
N SER A 127 9.34 5.10 2.76
CA SER A 127 9.20 6.43 3.36
C SER A 127 7.78 6.97 3.17
N ALA A 128 7.22 6.86 1.98
CA ALA A 128 5.85 7.33 1.68
C ALA A 128 4.81 6.60 2.52
N GLU A 129 4.90 5.26 2.59
CA GLU A 129 3.94 4.45 3.32
C GLU A 129 4.05 4.67 4.84
N GLU A 130 5.27 4.86 5.35
CA GLU A 130 5.46 5.18 6.77
C GLU A 130 4.85 6.55 7.11
N GLN A 131 4.98 7.54 6.22
CA GLN A 131 4.34 8.84 6.40
C GLN A 131 2.81 8.73 6.41
N HIS A 132 2.24 7.91 5.52
CA HIS A 132 0.79 7.63 5.52
C HIS A 132 0.34 7.00 6.82
N ALA A 133 1.10 6.02 7.34
CA ALA A 133 0.79 5.38 8.61
C ALA A 133 0.78 6.38 9.77
N LEU A 134 1.73 7.31 9.79
CA LEU A 134 1.77 8.36 10.80
C LEU A 134 0.52 9.26 10.72
N GLU A 135 0.09 9.59 9.51
CA GLU A 135 -1.11 10.40 9.30
C GLU A 135 -2.37 9.69 9.77
N VAL A 136 -2.52 8.42 9.40
CA VAL A 136 -3.67 7.62 9.83
C VAL A 136 -3.70 7.49 11.36
N LYS A 137 -2.54 7.30 12.00
CA LYS A 137 -2.46 7.25 13.47
C LYS A 137 -2.97 8.55 14.10
N LYS A 138 -2.62 9.70 13.54
CA LYS A 138 -3.12 10.98 14.04
C LYS A 138 -4.64 11.08 13.89
N MET A 139 -5.17 10.63 12.77
CA MET A 139 -6.61 10.62 12.53
C MET A 139 -7.35 9.72 13.53
N LEU A 140 -6.75 8.59 13.91
CA LEU A 140 -7.34 7.65 14.86
C LEU A 140 -7.42 8.17 16.29
N LYS A 141 -6.59 9.14 16.68
CA LYS A 141 -6.50 9.59 18.07
C LYS A 141 -7.80 10.20 18.63
N ASP A 142 -8.64 10.74 17.76
CA ASP A 142 -9.91 11.34 18.17
C ASP A 142 -11.07 10.35 18.18
N TYR A 143 -10.81 9.08 17.86
CA TYR A 143 -11.83 8.03 17.88
C TYR A 143 -11.69 7.15 19.12
N SER A 144 -12.01 5.87 19.03
CA SER A 144 -11.99 4.99 20.21
C SER A 144 -10.56 4.72 20.70
N PRO A 145 -10.24 4.94 21.99
CA PRO A 145 -8.92 4.60 22.53
C PRO A 145 -8.53 3.13 22.31
N ALA A 146 -9.49 2.22 22.24
CA ALA A 146 -9.23 0.80 22.00
C ALA A 146 -8.65 0.53 20.61
N LEU A 147 -8.83 1.44 19.65
CA LEU A 147 -8.35 1.31 18.29
C LEU A 147 -7.05 2.08 18.01
N GLN A 148 -6.49 2.74 19.02
CA GLN A 148 -5.30 3.59 18.88
C GLN A 148 -3.98 2.87 19.17
N VAL A 149 -4.02 1.58 19.24
CA VAL A 149 -2.86 0.76 19.64
C VAL A 149 -1.83 0.59 18.55
#